data_9d88d91e54f5a316983e45d56a26ec37
#
_entry.id   9d88d91e54f5a316983e45d56a26ec37
#
_cell.length_a   1.000
_cell.length_b   1.000
_cell.length_c   1.000
_cell.angle_alpha   90.00
_cell.angle_beta   90.00
_cell.angle_gamma   90.00
#
_symmetry.space_group_name_H-M   'P 1'
#
loop_
_entity.id
_entity.type
_entity.pdbx_description
1 polymer ?
#
loop_
_entity_poly.entity_id
_entity_poly.type
_entity_poly.pdbx_seq_one_letter_code
_entity_poly.pdbx_strand_id
1 'polypeptide(L)'
;MDLKETIEAAWLERTLLQGWETKKAIREVLESLDKGDLRVAEPLLPQSSSADESGGSNSTWITHEWIKKAIVLYFLIQEMKTIEVGPFEYHDKIPLKTGFAQKGVRVVPHALARYGSFIEKGAILMPSYINIGARVGSGTMVDTWATVGSCAQIGRNVHLAGGVGIGGVLEPPQATPTIIEDECFIGSRCIVVEGVHVGREAVLGANVVLTQSTHIIDVTGSEPIIYKGKVPPRSVVIPGTYTRQFPAGEFQVACALIIGQRQESTDKKVSLNEALREYSVAV
;
A
#
# COMPACT_ATOMS: atom_id res chain seq x y z
N MET A 1 4.85 -26.09 -18.07
CA MET A 1 3.52 -25.55 -17.77
C MET A 1 3.73 -24.12 -17.29
N ASP A 2 2.94 -23.18 -17.76
CA ASP A 2 3.03 -21.78 -17.32
C ASP A 2 2.66 -21.68 -15.82
N LEU A 3 3.40 -20.88 -15.07
CA LEU A 3 3.15 -20.69 -13.63
C LEU A 3 1.70 -20.25 -13.37
N LYS A 4 1.20 -19.32 -14.19
CA LYS A 4 -0.16 -18.79 -14.05
C LYS A 4 -1.21 -19.89 -14.25
N GLU A 5 -1.08 -20.71 -15.29
CA GLU A 5 -1.99 -21.84 -15.56
C GLU A 5 -2.00 -22.85 -14.41
N THR A 6 -0.82 -23.17 -13.85
CA THR A 6 -0.69 -24.08 -12.71
C THR A 6 -1.39 -23.53 -11.46
N ILE A 7 -1.23 -22.24 -11.17
CA ILE A 7 -1.87 -21.56 -10.02
C ILE A 7 -3.39 -21.53 -10.20
N GLU A 8 -3.87 -21.16 -11.39
CA GLU A 8 -5.31 -21.10 -11.69
C GLU A 8 -5.96 -22.48 -11.57
N ALA A 9 -5.32 -23.54 -12.08
CA ALA A 9 -5.79 -24.89 -11.93
C ALA A 9 -5.87 -25.31 -10.45
N ALA A 10 -4.82 -25.06 -9.66
CA ALA A 10 -4.80 -25.36 -8.23
C ALA A 10 -5.79 -24.52 -7.41
N TRP A 11 -6.13 -23.32 -7.90
CA TRP A 11 -7.17 -22.49 -7.30
C TRP A 11 -8.55 -23.12 -7.46
N LEU A 12 -8.84 -23.70 -8.61
CA LEU A 12 -10.11 -24.39 -8.91
C LEU A 12 -10.18 -25.77 -8.27
N GLU A 13 -9.06 -26.50 -8.26
CA GLU A 13 -8.98 -27.87 -7.75
C GLU A 13 -7.90 -28.01 -6.68
N ARG A 14 -8.28 -27.93 -5.41
CA ARG A 14 -7.37 -27.97 -4.25
C ARG A 14 -6.64 -29.30 -4.06
N THR A 15 -7.12 -30.38 -4.63
CA THR A 15 -6.46 -31.71 -4.60
C THR A 15 -5.09 -31.65 -5.26
N LEU A 16 -4.90 -30.77 -6.25
CA LEU A 16 -3.62 -30.53 -6.93
C LEU A 16 -2.52 -30.03 -5.98
N LEU A 17 -2.88 -29.47 -4.81
CA LEU A 17 -1.91 -29.06 -3.80
C LEU A 17 -1.12 -30.22 -3.17
N GLN A 18 -1.54 -31.46 -3.37
CA GLN A 18 -0.75 -32.63 -2.96
C GLN A 18 0.43 -32.88 -3.90
N GLY A 19 0.34 -32.46 -5.16
CA GLY A 19 1.35 -32.62 -6.19
C GLY A 19 2.60 -31.79 -5.96
N TRP A 20 3.78 -32.38 -6.23
CA TRP A 20 5.07 -31.69 -6.10
C TRP A 20 5.21 -30.51 -7.07
N GLU A 21 4.77 -30.68 -8.32
CA GLU A 21 4.84 -29.65 -9.36
C GLU A 21 4.05 -28.39 -8.96
N THR A 22 2.85 -28.57 -8.43
CA THR A 22 2.01 -27.47 -7.96
C THR A 22 2.66 -26.74 -6.79
N LYS A 23 3.18 -27.48 -5.80
CA LYS A 23 3.90 -26.88 -4.66
C LYS A 23 5.15 -26.13 -5.10
N LYS A 24 5.87 -26.64 -6.10
CA LYS A 24 7.04 -25.99 -6.68
C LYS A 24 6.63 -24.68 -7.36
N ALA A 25 5.61 -24.70 -8.22
CA ALA A 25 5.12 -23.50 -8.91
C ALA A 25 4.69 -22.41 -7.92
N ILE A 26 3.95 -22.76 -6.86
CA ILE A 26 3.56 -21.82 -5.81
C ILE A 26 4.80 -21.19 -5.16
N ARG A 27 5.81 -21.98 -4.79
CA ARG A 27 7.05 -21.47 -4.18
C ARG A 27 7.83 -20.55 -5.13
N GLU A 28 7.86 -20.88 -6.43
CA GLU A 28 8.53 -20.09 -7.45
C GLU A 28 7.87 -18.70 -7.61
N VAL A 29 6.54 -18.63 -7.58
CA VAL A 29 5.82 -17.34 -7.57
C VAL A 29 6.21 -16.51 -6.33
N LEU A 30 6.24 -17.12 -5.15
CA LEU A 30 6.62 -16.42 -3.91
C LEU A 30 8.07 -15.97 -3.92
N GLU A 31 8.97 -16.75 -4.47
CA GLU A 31 10.37 -16.39 -4.64
C GLU A 31 10.52 -15.20 -5.59
N SER A 32 9.80 -15.21 -6.71
CA SER A 32 9.79 -14.11 -7.69
C SER A 32 9.20 -12.83 -7.09
N LEU A 33 8.17 -12.93 -6.24
CA LEU A 33 7.67 -11.80 -5.45
C LEU A 33 8.72 -11.28 -4.48
N ASP A 34 9.40 -12.17 -3.74
CA ASP A 34 10.45 -11.80 -2.76
C ASP A 34 11.65 -11.12 -3.41
N LYS A 35 11.97 -11.49 -4.65
CA LYS A 35 13.04 -10.89 -5.48
C LYS A 35 12.60 -9.61 -6.20
N GLY A 36 11.29 -9.39 -6.36
CA GLY A 36 10.73 -8.26 -7.09
C GLY A 36 10.57 -8.47 -8.59
N ASP A 37 10.77 -9.70 -9.08
CA ASP A 37 10.58 -10.10 -10.47
C ASP A 37 9.08 -10.15 -10.85
N LEU A 38 8.23 -10.43 -9.87
CA LEU A 38 6.78 -10.35 -9.96
C LEU A 38 6.22 -9.26 -9.04
N ARG A 39 5.05 -8.75 -9.39
CA ARG A 39 4.35 -7.72 -8.65
C ARG A 39 2.85 -8.01 -8.62
N VAL A 40 2.19 -7.80 -7.47
CA VAL A 40 0.75 -8.03 -7.32
C VAL A 40 -0.09 -7.05 -8.13
N ALA A 41 0.34 -5.80 -8.21
CA ALA A 41 -0.25 -4.82 -9.10
C ALA A 41 0.81 -3.86 -9.62
N GLU A 42 0.63 -3.39 -10.85
CA GLU A 42 1.58 -2.49 -11.52
C GLU A 42 0.86 -1.42 -12.34
N PRO A 43 1.47 -0.23 -12.48
CA PRO A 43 0.90 0.80 -13.34
C PRO A 43 0.96 0.35 -14.80
N LEU A 44 -0.14 0.55 -15.55
CA LEU A 44 -0.13 0.48 -16.99
C LEU A 44 0.79 1.59 -17.53
N LEU A 45 1.84 1.21 -18.23
CA LEU A 45 2.65 2.18 -18.97
C LEU A 45 1.74 2.80 -20.04
N PRO A 46 1.71 4.13 -20.19
CA PRO A 46 0.97 4.74 -21.29
C PRO A 46 1.51 4.17 -22.60
N GLN A 47 0.64 3.53 -23.39
CA GLN A 47 0.96 3.23 -24.77
C GLN A 47 1.21 4.57 -25.46
N SER A 48 2.39 4.74 -26.03
CA SER A 48 2.86 5.94 -26.70
C SER A 48 1.79 6.55 -27.60
N SER A 49 1.34 7.76 -27.30
CA SER A 49 0.60 8.72 -28.10
C SER A 49 -0.72 9.17 -27.47
N SER A 50 -0.62 10.01 -26.48
CA SER A 50 -1.45 11.18 -26.17
C SER A 50 -1.08 11.67 -24.77
N ALA A 51 -0.04 12.50 -24.70
CA ALA A 51 0.15 13.38 -23.57
C ALA A 51 -0.97 14.41 -23.64
N ASP A 52 -2.04 14.18 -22.89
CA ASP A 52 -2.97 15.26 -22.58
C ASP A 52 -2.19 16.24 -21.69
N GLU A 53 -2.02 17.45 -22.22
CA GLU A 53 -1.31 18.58 -21.56
C GLU A 53 -2.04 19.10 -20.29
N SER A 54 -3.10 18.43 -19.86
CA SER A 54 -3.82 18.72 -18.62
C SER A 54 -3.25 17.93 -17.45
N GLY A 55 -2.02 18.09 -17.06
CA GLY A 55 -1.34 17.79 -15.79
C GLY A 55 -1.77 16.63 -14.87
N GLY A 56 -2.66 15.76 -15.26
CA GLY A 56 -3.24 14.68 -14.49
C GLY A 56 -3.15 13.33 -15.19
N SER A 57 -1.97 12.74 -15.27
CA SER A 57 -1.86 11.33 -15.69
C SER A 57 -2.58 10.45 -14.67
N ASN A 58 -3.81 10.06 -14.98
CA ASN A 58 -4.52 9.01 -14.27
C ASN A 58 -3.82 7.68 -14.53
N SER A 59 -2.85 7.31 -13.70
CA SER A 59 -2.23 6.00 -13.77
C SER A 59 -3.31 4.94 -13.54
N THR A 60 -3.55 4.15 -14.57
CA THR A 60 -4.38 2.96 -14.47
C THR A 60 -3.49 1.82 -13.99
N TRP A 61 -3.95 1.08 -12.99
CA TRP A 61 -3.21 -0.06 -12.44
C TRP A 61 -3.86 -1.37 -12.83
N ILE A 62 -3.04 -2.36 -13.15
CA ILE A 62 -3.48 -3.74 -13.35
C ILE A 62 -3.18 -4.55 -12.10
N THR A 63 -4.17 -5.29 -11.61
CA THR A 63 -4.01 -6.27 -10.54
C THR A 63 -3.87 -7.67 -11.13
N HIS A 64 -2.81 -8.36 -10.73
CA HIS A 64 -2.53 -9.74 -11.13
C HIS A 64 -3.19 -10.71 -10.13
N GLU A 65 -4.46 -11.00 -10.34
CA GLU A 65 -5.28 -11.84 -9.47
C GLU A 65 -4.64 -13.21 -9.20
N TRP A 66 -4.06 -13.83 -10.22
CA TRP A 66 -3.41 -15.14 -10.11
C TRP A 66 -2.23 -15.15 -9.12
N ILE A 67 -1.51 -14.02 -8.96
CA ILE A 67 -0.43 -13.88 -7.97
C ILE A 67 -1.01 -13.84 -6.56
N LYS A 68 -2.12 -13.16 -6.34
CA LYS A 68 -2.82 -13.17 -5.04
C LYS A 68 -3.32 -14.58 -4.70
N LYS A 69 -3.86 -15.30 -5.70
CA LYS A 69 -4.23 -16.71 -5.56
C LYS A 69 -3.02 -17.55 -5.13
N ALA A 70 -1.86 -17.36 -5.75
CA ALA A 70 -0.64 -18.06 -5.36
C ALA A 70 -0.25 -17.78 -3.90
N ILE A 71 -0.38 -16.55 -3.43
CA ILE A 71 -0.12 -16.19 -2.03
C ILE A 71 -1.08 -16.94 -1.09
N VAL A 72 -2.38 -16.96 -1.39
CA VAL A 72 -3.36 -17.71 -0.58
C VAL A 72 -3.02 -19.21 -0.57
N LEU A 73 -2.69 -19.78 -1.74
CA LEU A 73 -2.28 -21.20 -1.84
C LEU A 73 -1.00 -21.49 -1.06
N TYR A 74 -0.08 -20.53 -1.00
CA TYR A 74 1.15 -20.68 -0.23
C TYR A 74 0.88 -20.91 1.25
N PHE A 75 -0.08 -20.20 1.85
CA PHE A 75 -0.49 -20.47 3.24
C PHE A 75 -0.99 -21.89 3.46
N LEU A 76 -1.62 -22.52 2.45
CA LEU A 76 -2.17 -23.86 2.55
C LEU A 76 -1.09 -24.95 2.48
N ILE A 77 0.02 -24.69 1.80
CA ILE A 77 1.11 -25.65 1.64
C ILE A 77 2.24 -25.49 2.65
N GLN A 78 2.16 -24.48 3.52
CA GLN A 78 3.15 -24.25 4.58
C GLN A 78 2.68 -24.84 5.91
N GLU A 79 3.64 -25.33 6.68
CA GLU A 79 3.44 -25.83 8.04
C GLU A 79 3.83 -24.79 9.08
N MET A 80 3.17 -24.85 10.23
CA MET A 80 3.53 -24.02 11.39
C MET A 80 4.91 -24.40 11.89
N LYS A 81 5.73 -23.38 12.20
CA LYS A 81 7.08 -23.57 12.75
C LYS A 81 7.29 -22.59 13.90
N THR A 82 7.91 -23.07 14.95
CA THR A 82 8.40 -22.24 16.05
C THR A 82 9.77 -21.68 15.69
N ILE A 83 9.96 -20.40 15.87
CA ILE A 83 11.22 -19.67 15.65
C ILE A 83 11.59 -18.98 16.95
N GLU A 84 12.71 -19.35 17.55
CA GLU A 84 13.26 -18.71 18.75
C GLU A 84 14.34 -17.71 18.35
N VAL A 85 14.23 -16.47 18.83
CA VAL A 85 15.20 -15.40 18.56
C VAL A 85 15.52 -14.69 19.88
N GLY A 86 16.54 -15.12 20.57
CA GLY A 86 16.86 -14.63 21.89
C GLY A 86 15.70 -14.85 22.87
N PRO A 87 15.15 -13.80 23.50
CA PRO A 87 14.02 -13.93 24.41
C PRO A 87 12.65 -13.98 23.70
N PHE A 88 12.61 -13.89 22.38
CA PHE A 88 11.36 -13.87 21.59
C PHE A 88 11.09 -15.23 20.96
N GLU A 89 9.83 -15.63 20.98
CA GLU A 89 9.34 -16.81 20.28
C GLU A 89 8.23 -16.38 19.28
N TYR A 90 8.28 -16.95 18.09
CA TYR A 90 7.26 -16.80 17.06
C TYR A 90 6.77 -18.18 16.63
N HIS A 91 5.49 -18.30 16.32
CA HIS A 91 4.89 -19.53 15.81
C HIS A 91 4.05 -19.22 14.58
N ASP A 92 4.63 -19.34 13.39
CA ASP A 92 3.98 -18.98 12.13
C ASP A 92 4.43 -19.91 11.00
N LYS A 93 3.67 -19.92 9.93
CA LYS A 93 3.97 -20.70 8.72
C LYS A 93 4.72 -19.90 7.64
N ILE A 94 4.68 -18.56 7.70
CA ILE A 94 5.35 -17.71 6.72
C ILE A 94 6.71 -17.26 7.28
N PRO A 95 7.82 -17.60 6.60
CA PRO A 95 9.13 -17.16 7.04
C PRO A 95 9.25 -15.64 7.07
N LEU A 96 10.15 -15.14 7.89
CA LEU A 96 10.55 -13.73 7.84
C LEU A 96 11.53 -13.50 6.68
N LYS A 97 11.46 -12.32 6.10
CA LYS A 97 12.42 -11.84 5.11
C LYS A 97 13.79 -11.61 5.76
N THR A 98 14.85 -11.95 5.06
CA THR A 98 16.24 -11.83 5.52
C THR A 98 17.13 -11.22 4.43
N GLY A 99 18.42 -11.04 4.73
CA GLY A 99 19.40 -10.55 3.76
C GLY A 99 19.26 -9.06 3.45
N PHE A 100 18.82 -8.24 4.40
CA PHE A 100 18.59 -6.81 4.20
C PHE A 100 19.86 -6.03 3.83
N ALA A 101 21.01 -6.40 4.43
CA ALA A 101 22.29 -5.75 4.14
C ALA A 101 22.67 -5.89 2.65
N GLN A 102 22.58 -7.10 2.10
CA GLN A 102 22.86 -7.39 0.69
C GLN A 102 21.85 -6.70 -0.26
N LYS A 103 20.63 -6.51 0.20
CA LYS A 103 19.57 -5.80 -0.53
C LYS A 103 19.69 -4.28 -0.41
N GLY A 104 20.61 -3.76 0.43
CA GLY A 104 20.78 -2.33 0.65
C GLY A 104 19.59 -1.65 1.34
N VAL A 105 18.89 -2.38 2.21
CA VAL A 105 17.74 -1.91 2.99
C VAL A 105 18.17 -1.70 4.43
N ARG A 106 17.89 -0.53 5.01
CA ARG A 106 18.11 -0.27 6.44
C ARG A 106 16.89 -0.76 7.22
N VAL A 107 17.13 -1.62 8.22
CA VAL A 107 16.08 -2.18 9.07
C VAL A 107 16.43 -1.95 10.53
N VAL A 108 15.61 -1.19 11.23
CA VAL A 108 15.77 -0.90 12.66
C VAL A 108 15.08 -2.02 13.46
N PRO A 109 15.71 -2.58 14.51
CA PRO A 109 15.03 -3.50 15.42
C PRO A 109 13.79 -2.82 16.03
N HIS A 110 12.77 -3.45 16.04
CA HIS A 110 12.00 -4.60 15.81
C HIS A 110 11.18 -4.61 14.50
N ALA A 111 11.68 -4.00 13.43
CA ALA A 111 10.98 -4.06 12.15
C ALA A 111 10.95 -5.50 11.63
N LEU A 112 9.81 -5.92 11.12
CA LEU A 112 9.57 -7.24 10.56
C LEU A 112 9.02 -7.13 9.14
N ALA A 113 9.54 -7.95 8.23
CA ALA A 113 8.96 -8.15 6.91
C ALA A 113 8.77 -9.65 6.65
N ARG A 114 7.62 -10.04 6.11
CA ARG A 114 7.36 -11.42 5.72
C ARG A 114 8.00 -11.73 4.37
N TYR A 115 8.46 -12.97 4.21
CA TYR A 115 8.89 -13.52 2.93
C TYR A 115 7.78 -13.37 1.89
N GLY A 116 8.17 -13.09 0.63
CA GLY A 116 7.23 -12.75 -0.45
C GLY A 116 6.79 -11.28 -0.45
N SER A 117 7.29 -10.43 0.47
CA SER A 117 7.27 -8.98 0.31
C SER A 117 8.52 -8.51 -0.45
N PHE A 118 8.43 -7.42 -1.21
CA PHE A 118 9.59 -6.83 -1.87
C PHE A 118 9.88 -5.43 -1.33
N ILE A 119 11.13 -5.19 -0.94
CA ILE A 119 11.59 -3.91 -0.40
C ILE A 119 12.79 -3.48 -1.22
N GLU A 120 12.66 -2.37 -1.92
CA GLU A 120 13.68 -1.87 -2.83
C GLU A 120 14.89 -1.31 -2.05
N LYS A 121 16.05 -1.33 -2.71
CA LYS A 121 17.29 -0.74 -2.22
C LYS A 121 17.08 0.73 -1.83
N GLY A 122 17.64 1.13 -0.68
CA GLY A 122 17.53 2.48 -0.14
C GLY A 122 16.30 2.75 0.71
N ALA A 123 15.36 1.79 0.81
CA ALA A 123 14.25 1.91 1.74
C ALA A 123 14.71 1.79 3.20
N ILE A 124 13.98 2.43 4.10
CA ILE A 124 14.23 2.42 5.54
C ILE A 124 12.99 1.89 6.26
N LEU A 125 13.16 0.83 7.03
CA LEU A 125 12.14 0.30 7.92
C LEU A 125 12.51 0.66 9.36
N MET A 126 11.81 1.62 9.96
CA MET A 126 11.80 1.81 11.40
C MET A 126 11.04 0.64 12.04
N PRO A 127 10.91 0.50 13.38
CA PRO A 127 10.12 -0.55 13.99
C PRO A 127 8.71 -0.62 13.40
N SER A 128 8.50 -1.46 12.40
CA SER A 128 7.32 -1.48 11.53
C SER A 128 7.05 -2.90 11.02
N TYR A 129 5.94 -3.09 10.31
CA TYR A 129 5.54 -4.40 9.80
C TYR A 129 5.18 -4.36 8.31
N ILE A 130 5.81 -5.24 7.52
CA ILE A 130 5.53 -5.41 6.08
C ILE A 130 5.01 -6.82 5.84
N ASN A 131 3.80 -6.92 5.30
CA ASN A 131 3.18 -8.22 5.05
C ASN A 131 3.51 -8.79 3.66
N ILE A 132 3.22 -10.08 3.48
CA ILE A 132 3.44 -10.86 2.25
C ILE A 132 2.75 -10.21 1.04
N GLY A 133 3.39 -10.25 -0.12
CA GLY A 133 2.88 -9.65 -1.37
C GLY A 133 3.00 -8.13 -1.44
N ALA A 134 3.33 -7.46 -0.34
CA ALA A 134 3.53 -6.02 -0.32
C ALA A 134 4.80 -5.61 -1.07
N ARG A 135 4.78 -4.42 -1.67
CA ARG A 135 5.95 -3.78 -2.28
C ARG A 135 6.22 -2.43 -1.63
N VAL A 136 7.47 -2.14 -1.33
CA VAL A 136 7.95 -0.84 -0.81
C VAL A 136 9.05 -0.34 -1.75
N GLY A 137 8.82 0.81 -2.37
CA GLY A 137 9.73 1.42 -3.34
C GLY A 137 10.98 2.03 -2.73
N SER A 138 11.99 2.31 -3.55
CA SER A 138 13.27 2.88 -3.16
C SER A 138 13.11 4.26 -2.49
N GLY A 139 13.98 4.55 -1.53
CA GLY A 139 13.95 5.83 -0.79
C GLY A 139 12.77 6.00 0.18
N THR A 140 11.85 5.03 0.20
CA THR A 140 10.66 5.09 1.08
C THR A 140 11.04 4.80 2.53
N MET A 141 10.48 5.59 3.44
CA MET A 141 10.54 5.35 4.88
C MET A 141 9.20 4.80 5.38
N VAL A 142 9.24 3.62 5.99
CA VAL A 142 8.14 3.07 6.80
C VAL A 142 8.48 3.33 8.25
N ASP A 143 7.86 4.35 8.84
CA ASP A 143 8.23 4.87 10.15
C ASP A 143 7.66 4.03 11.30
N THR A 144 7.93 4.44 12.51
CA THR A 144 7.68 3.69 13.75
C THR A 144 6.21 3.31 13.90
N TRP A 145 5.97 2.01 14.11
CA TRP A 145 4.66 1.39 14.23
C TRP A 145 3.74 1.52 13.00
N ALA A 146 4.28 1.95 11.87
CA ALA A 146 3.54 1.86 10.61
C ALA A 146 3.44 0.41 10.13
N THR A 147 2.35 0.09 9.43
CA THR A 147 2.10 -1.23 8.87
C THR A 147 1.79 -1.12 7.37
N VAL A 148 2.35 -2.04 6.59
CA VAL A 148 2.02 -2.23 5.17
C VAL A 148 1.37 -3.60 5.02
N GLY A 149 0.08 -3.59 4.77
CA GLY A 149 -0.76 -4.79 4.66
C GLY A 149 -0.44 -5.65 3.45
N SER A 150 -0.98 -6.86 3.44
CA SER A 150 -0.75 -7.83 2.36
C SER A 150 -1.07 -7.24 0.98
N CYS A 151 -0.17 -7.44 0.04
CA CYS A 151 -0.33 -7.00 -1.36
C CYS A 151 -0.33 -5.48 -1.59
N ALA A 152 -0.27 -4.64 -0.56
CA ALA A 152 -0.23 -3.19 -0.70
C ALA A 152 1.00 -2.74 -1.52
N GLN A 153 0.82 -1.71 -2.35
CA GLN A 153 1.84 -1.22 -3.26
C GLN A 153 2.24 0.20 -2.85
N ILE A 154 3.44 0.35 -2.33
CA ILE A 154 4.00 1.63 -1.91
C ILE A 154 5.06 2.05 -2.91
N GLY A 155 4.93 3.25 -3.44
CA GLY A 155 5.84 3.87 -4.42
C GLY A 155 7.21 4.21 -3.85
N ARG A 156 7.99 4.98 -4.62
CA ARG A 156 9.32 5.48 -4.26
C ARG A 156 9.22 6.79 -3.50
N ASN A 157 10.23 7.05 -2.64
CA ASN A 157 10.33 8.29 -1.86
C ASN A 157 9.05 8.64 -1.08
N VAL A 158 8.30 7.62 -0.68
CA VAL A 158 7.11 7.78 0.16
C VAL A 158 7.53 7.86 1.62
N HIS A 159 6.86 8.71 2.39
CA HIS A 159 6.97 8.68 3.84
C HIS A 159 5.65 8.19 4.44
N LEU A 160 5.66 7.00 5.03
CA LEU A 160 4.60 6.52 5.91
C LEU A 160 4.98 6.90 7.33
N ALA A 161 4.39 7.98 7.86
CA ALA A 161 4.73 8.48 9.19
C ALA A 161 4.29 7.54 10.32
N GLY A 162 4.66 7.87 11.55
CA GLY A 162 4.44 7.00 12.71
C GLY A 162 2.99 6.54 12.89
N GLY A 163 2.80 5.23 13.05
CA GLY A 163 1.50 4.61 13.28
C GLY A 163 0.56 4.58 12.08
N VAL A 164 1.04 4.86 10.87
CA VAL A 164 0.24 4.72 9.64
C VAL A 164 -0.18 3.27 9.42
N GLY A 165 -1.47 3.06 9.11
CA GLY A 165 -2.02 1.76 8.77
C GLY A 165 -2.40 1.70 7.29
N ILE A 166 -1.58 1.01 6.48
CA ILE A 166 -1.94 0.67 5.10
C ILE A 166 -2.56 -0.71 5.09
N GLY A 167 -3.82 -0.78 4.65
CA GLY A 167 -4.60 -2.02 4.64
C GLY A 167 -4.11 -3.03 3.63
N GLY A 168 -4.26 -4.29 3.99
CA GLY A 168 -4.03 -5.42 3.11
C GLY A 168 -5.31 -5.81 2.39
N VAL A 169 -5.20 -6.11 1.10
CA VAL A 169 -6.29 -6.64 0.28
C VAL A 169 -5.80 -7.93 -0.40
N LEU A 170 -5.59 -8.97 0.40
CA LEU A 170 -5.24 -10.29 -0.12
C LEU A 170 -6.49 -10.99 -0.65
N GLU A 171 -7.57 -10.94 0.11
CA GLU A 171 -8.87 -11.53 -0.23
C GLU A 171 -9.95 -10.44 -0.25
N PRO A 172 -10.87 -10.47 -1.23
CA PRO A 172 -10.90 -11.43 -2.33
C PRO A 172 -9.80 -11.16 -3.38
N PRO A 173 -9.31 -12.21 -4.10
CA PRO A 173 -8.17 -12.07 -5.02
C PRO A 173 -8.35 -11.03 -6.13
N GLN A 174 -9.58 -10.85 -6.63
CA GLN A 174 -9.91 -9.88 -7.69
C GLN A 174 -9.89 -8.43 -7.22
N ALA A 175 -9.95 -8.15 -5.91
CA ALA A 175 -9.96 -6.79 -5.40
C ALA A 175 -8.60 -6.09 -5.61
N THR A 176 -8.64 -4.83 -6.00
CA THR A 176 -7.42 -4.01 -6.13
C THR A 176 -6.75 -3.82 -4.78
N PRO A 177 -5.42 -3.98 -4.67
CA PRO A 177 -4.71 -3.68 -3.43
C PRO A 177 -4.68 -2.17 -3.15
N THR A 178 -4.40 -1.81 -1.89
CA THR A 178 -4.14 -0.41 -1.55
C THR A 178 -2.87 0.07 -2.24
N ILE A 179 -2.93 1.23 -2.88
CA ILE A 179 -1.86 1.80 -3.68
C ILE A 179 -1.53 3.19 -3.15
N ILE A 180 -0.26 3.41 -2.83
CA ILE A 180 0.31 4.73 -2.54
C ILE A 180 1.36 4.98 -3.61
N GLU A 181 1.14 5.95 -4.48
CA GLU A 181 2.08 6.26 -5.56
C GLU A 181 3.34 6.99 -5.04
N ASP A 182 4.29 7.25 -5.95
CA ASP A 182 5.57 7.85 -5.65
C ASP A 182 5.43 9.23 -5.00
N GLU A 183 6.42 9.63 -4.19
CA GLU A 183 6.58 10.96 -3.59
C GLU A 183 5.44 11.38 -2.62
N CYS A 184 4.57 10.42 -2.23
CA CYS A 184 3.50 10.72 -1.28
C CYS A 184 4.04 10.89 0.14
N PHE A 185 3.35 11.74 0.90
CA PHE A 185 3.50 11.78 2.35
C PHE A 185 2.19 11.39 3.03
N ILE A 186 2.25 10.40 3.90
CA ILE A 186 1.10 9.91 4.67
C ILE A 186 1.36 10.25 6.14
N GLY A 187 0.60 11.22 6.65
CA GLY A 187 0.76 11.75 8.00
C GLY A 187 0.50 10.73 9.09
N SER A 188 0.99 11.01 10.29
CA SER A 188 0.92 10.08 11.42
C SER A 188 -0.51 9.60 11.70
N ARG A 189 -0.63 8.28 11.98
CA ARG A 189 -1.91 7.62 12.27
C ARG A 189 -2.97 7.69 11.17
N CYS A 190 -2.59 8.02 9.94
CA CYS A 190 -3.48 7.83 8.80
C CYS A 190 -3.80 6.36 8.62
N ILE A 191 -5.04 6.07 8.20
CA ILE A 191 -5.51 4.74 7.81
C ILE A 191 -5.93 4.80 6.34
N VAL A 192 -5.32 3.99 5.49
CA VAL A 192 -5.66 3.88 4.06
C VAL A 192 -5.89 2.41 3.74
N VAL A 193 -7.13 2.03 3.52
CA VAL A 193 -7.55 0.61 3.44
C VAL A 193 -8.50 0.36 2.26
N GLU A 194 -8.90 -0.91 2.08
CA GLU A 194 -9.92 -1.35 1.11
C GLU A 194 -9.56 -1.02 -0.35
N GLY A 195 -8.27 -1.02 -0.68
CA GLY A 195 -7.83 -0.77 -2.06
C GLY A 195 -7.93 0.69 -2.50
N VAL A 196 -7.97 1.63 -1.56
CA VAL A 196 -7.87 3.06 -1.88
C VAL A 196 -6.55 3.35 -2.60
N HIS A 197 -6.64 4.19 -3.63
CA HIS A 197 -5.51 4.65 -4.43
C HIS A 197 -5.17 6.11 -4.09
N VAL A 198 -3.98 6.34 -3.57
CA VAL A 198 -3.44 7.67 -3.31
C VAL A 198 -2.49 8.04 -4.44
N GLY A 199 -2.88 9.06 -5.20
CA GLY A 199 -2.14 9.53 -6.39
C GLY A 199 -0.80 10.17 -6.02
N ARG A 200 0.10 10.19 -6.99
CA ARG A 200 1.47 10.67 -6.89
C ARG A 200 1.56 12.03 -6.19
N GLU A 201 2.58 12.19 -5.33
CA GLU A 201 2.88 13.45 -4.63
C GLU A 201 1.78 13.96 -3.69
N ALA A 202 0.73 13.17 -3.44
CA ALA A 202 -0.31 13.57 -2.50
C ALA A 202 0.21 13.61 -1.05
N VAL A 203 -0.39 14.49 -0.28
CA VAL A 203 -0.07 14.74 1.13
C VAL A 203 -1.31 14.49 1.96
N LEU A 204 -1.28 13.52 2.86
CA LEU A 204 -2.34 13.30 3.84
C LEU A 204 -1.88 13.84 5.20
N GLY A 205 -2.63 14.78 5.76
CA GLY A 205 -2.45 15.25 7.13
C GLY A 205 -2.70 14.12 8.14
N ALA A 206 -2.23 14.30 9.37
CA ALA A 206 -2.39 13.30 10.41
C ALA A 206 -3.87 12.92 10.65
N ASN A 207 -4.11 11.64 11.00
CA ASN A 207 -5.45 11.11 11.29
C ASN A 207 -6.44 11.09 10.11
N VAL A 208 -6.02 11.24 8.87
CA VAL A 208 -6.88 11.01 7.71
C VAL A 208 -7.22 9.52 7.62
N VAL A 209 -8.51 9.18 7.51
CA VAL A 209 -9.00 7.81 7.38
C VAL A 209 -9.71 7.65 6.03
N LEU A 210 -9.18 6.78 5.18
CA LEU A 210 -9.69 6.51 3.83
C LEU A 210 -10.08 5.04 3.67
N THR A 211 -11.34 4.81 3.35
CA THR A 211 -11.92 3.55 2.90
C THR A 211 -12.51 3.74 1.51
N GLN A 212 -12.98 2.68 0.86
CA GLN A 212 -13.69 2.80 -0.43
C GLN A 212 -14.95 3.68 -0.35
N SER A 213 -15.56 3.80 0.81
CA SER A 213 -16.78 4.56 1.02
C SER A 213 -16.56 5.97 1.56
N THR A 214 -15.37 6.27 2.09
CA THR A 214 -15.04 7.59 2.63
C THR A 214 -15.22 8.66 1.56
N HIS A 215 -15.99 9.71 1.86
CA HIS A 215 -16.08 10.88 0.99
C HIS A 215 -14.75 11.66 1.08
N ILE A 216 -14.15 11.90 -0.06
CA ILE A 216 -12.97 12.75 -0.23
C ILE A 216 -13.48 13.97 -0.98
N ILE A 217 -13.67 15.07 -0.26
CA ILE A 217 -14.35 16.26 -0.77
C ILE A 217 -13.33 17.33 -1.12
N ASP A 218 -13.23 17.67 -2.39
CA ASP A 218 -12.43 18.80 -2.84
C ASP A 218 -13.22 20.09 -2.62
N VAL A 219 -12.70 20.95 -1.75
CA VAL A 219 -13.30 22.23 -1.37
C VAL A 219 -12.51 23.43 -1.92
N THR A 220 -11.63 23.21 -2.89
CA THR A 220 -10.79 24.27 -3.47
C THR A 220 -11.51 25.13 -4.50
N GLY A 221 -12.59 24.61 -5.10
CA GLY A 221 -13.42 25.31 -6.08
C GLY A 221 -14.64 26.01 -5.46
N SER A 222 -15.48 26.60 -6.32
CA SER A 222 -16.76 27.21 -5.93
C SER A 222 -17.85 26.19 -5.55
N GLU A 223 -17.70 24.95 -6.05
CA GLU A 223 -18.58 23.85 -5.76
C GLU A 223 -17.76 22.63 -5.34
N PRO A 224 -18.24 21.84 -4.36
CA PRO A 224 -17.50 20.67 -3.89
C PRO A 224 -17.50 19.55 -4.92
N ILE A 225 -16.33 18.92 -5.11
CA ILE A 225 -16.20 17.69 -5.92
C ILE A 225 -15.96 16.52 -4.98
N ILE A 226 -16.74 15.46 -5.12
CA ILE A 226 -16.66 14.28 -4.24
C ILE A 226 -15.98 13.13 -4.97
N TYR A 227 -14.85 12.67 -4.43
CA TYR A 227 -14.17 11.45 -4.83
C TYR A 227 -14.45 10.34 -3.83
N LYS A 228 -14.31 9.09 -4.27
CA LYS A 228 -14.33 7.87 -3.44
C LYS A 228 -13.27 6.90 -3.93
N GLY A 229 -12.61 6.21 -2.99
CA GLY A 229 -11.60 5.20 -3.30
C GLY A 229 -10.32 5.73 -3.96
N LYS A 230 -10.24 7.03 -4.27
CA LYS A 230 -9.07 7.64 -4.92
C LYS A 230 -8.83 9.07 -4.44
N VAL A 231 -7.57 9.36 -4.09
CA VAL A 231 -7.05 10.72 -3.87
C VAL A 231 -6.34 11.17 -5.14
N PRO A 232 -6.72 12.31 -5.76
CA PRO A 232 -6.02 12.84 -6.93
C PRO A 232 -4.54 13.14 -6.64
N PRO A 233 -3.66 13.10 -7.66
CA PRO A 233 -2.27 13.48 -7.51
C PRO A 233 -2.10 14.88 -6.92
N ARG A 234 -1.01 15.09 -6.17
CA ARG A 234 -0.61 16.36 -5.54
C ARG A 234 -1.62 16.98 -4.55
N SER A 235 -2.72 16.29 -4.26
CA SER A 235 -3.74 16.79 -3.31
C SER A 235 -3.18 16.91 -1.89
N VAL A 236 -3.49 18.01 -1.22
CA VAL A 236 -3.27 18.19 0.23
C VAL A 236 -4.59 17.91 0.94
N VAL A 237 -4.59 16.86 1.77
CA VAL A 237 -5.79 16.29 2.36
C VAL A 237 -5.73 16.35 3.88
N ILE A 238 -6.83 16.76 4.50
CA ILE A 238 -6.97 16.81 5.97
C ILE A 238 -8.22 16.04 6.42
N PRO A 239 -8.30 15.63 7.70
CA PRO A 239 -9.55 15.13 8.27
C PRO A 239 -10.63 16.22 8.24
N GLY A 240 -11.87 15.82 7.99
CA GLY A 240 -13.01 16.72 8.01
C GLY A 240 -14.30 16.00 8.36
N THR A 241 -15.40 16.73 8.33
CA THR A 241 -16.75 16.21 8.50
C THR A 241 -17.69 16.83 7.48
N TYR A 242 -18.78 16.13 7.19
CA TYR A 242 -19.90 16.66 6.44
C TYR A 242 -21.21 16.30 7.12
N THR A 243 -22.21 17.15 6.94
CA THR A 243 -23.53 16.96 7.51
C THR A 243 -24.31 15.87 6.80
N ARG A 244 -24.93 14.97 7.55
CA ARG A 244 -25.83 13.94 7.01
C ARG A 244 -27.09 13.82 7.86
N GLN A 245 -28.25 13.74 7.16
CA GLN A 245 -29.53 13.49 7.78
C GLN A 245 -29.73 11.98 8.02
N PHE A 246 -30.11 11.65 9.24
CA PHE A 246 -30.49 10.29 9.69
C PHE A 246 -31.91 10.35 10.29
N PRO A 247 -32.58 9.18 10.48
CA PRO A 247 -33.90 9.15 11.15
C PRO A 247 -33.92 9.82 12.53
N ALA A 248 -32.81 9.77 13.26
CA ALA A 248 -32.67 10.36 14.61
C ALA A 248 -32.27 11.85 14.59
N GLY A 249 -32.08 12.46 13.43
CA GLY A 249 -31.67 13.87 13.29
C GLY A 249 -30.45 14.07 12.39
N GLU A 250 -29.92 15.27 12.44
CA GLU A 250 -28.74 15.68 11.68
C GLU A 250 -27.45 15.40 12.47
N PHE A 251 -26.47 14.77 11.84
CA PHE A 251 -25.20 14.41 12.46
C PHE A 251 -24.02 14.72 11.54
N GLN A 252 -22.86 14.99 12.14
CA GLN A 252 -21.59 15.13 11.42
C GLN A 252 -20.98 13.76 11.17
N VAL A 253 -20.67 13.45 9.91
CA VAL A 253 -20.03 12.21 9.50
C VAL A 253 -18.61 12.52 9.05
N ALA A 254 -17.65 11.67 9.44
CA ALA A 254 -16.25 11.84 9.07
C ALA A 254 -16.05 11.76 7.54
N CYS A 255 -15.18 12.63 7.03
CA CYS A 255 -14.72 12.65 5.64
C CYS A 255 -13.26 13.09 5.57
N ALA A 256 -12.72 13.14 4.36
CA ALA A 256 -11.44 13.78 4.07
C ALA A 256 -11.70 15.03 3.21
N LEU A 257 -10.99 16.11 3.47
CA LEU A 257 -11.10 17.34 2.69
C LEU A 257 -9.81 17.58 1.90
N ILE A 258 -9.93 17.78 0.59
CA ILE A 258 -8.84 18.31 -0.25
C ILE A 258 -8.93 19.83 -0.14
N ILE A 259 -7.88 20.44 0.44
CA ILE A 259 -7.82 21.87 0.72
C ILE A 259 -6.89 22.65 -0.21
N GLY A 260 -6.21 21.95 -1.11
CA GLY A 260 -5.30 22.53 -2.08
C GLY A 260 -4.41 21.47 -2.74
N GLN A 261 -3.40 21.95 -3.46
CA GLN A 261 -2.42 21.12 -4.12
C GLN A 261 -1.01 21.44 -3.62
N ARG A 262 -0.15 20.43 -3.56
CA ARG A 262 1.27 20.57 -3.23
C ARG A 262 1.94 21.51 -4.22
N GLN A 263 2.62 22.55 -3.70
CA GLN A 263 3.30 23.57 -4.50
C GLN A 263 4.72 23.10 -4.88
N GLU A 264 5.25 23.54 -6.00
CA GLU A 264 6.63 23.24 -6.40
C GLU A 264 7.67 23.78 -5.41
N SER A 265 7.37 24.87 -4.71
CA SER A 265 8.19 25.39 -3.63
C SER A 265 8.31 24.42 -2.45
N THR A 266 7.28 23.60 -2.23
CA THR A 266 7.22 22.57 -1.18
C THR A 266 7.96 21.30 -1.58
N ASP A 267 8.11 21.02 -2.88
CA ASP A 267 8.79 19.85 -3.41
C ASP A 267 10.30 19.79 -3.03
N LYS A 268 10.92 20.95 -2.84
CA LYS A 268 12.32 21.09 -2.43
C LYS A 268 12.53 21.10 -0.92
N LYS A 269 11.46 21.18 -0.13
CA LYS A 269 11.50 21.27 1.33
C LYS A 269 10.98 19.94 1.91
N VAL A 270 11.86 19.26 2.61
CA VAL A 270 11.63 17.90 3.15
C VAL A 270 10.61 17.85 4.31
N SER A 271 9.88 18.93 4.57
CA SER A 271 8.98 19.00 5.72
C SER A 271 7.53 19.20 5.31
N LEU A 272 6.75 18.14 5.49
CA LEU A 272 5.30 18.11 5.36
C LEU A 272 4.59 19.21 6.16
N ASN A 273 5.12 19.51 7.34
CA ASN A 273 4.59 20.53 8.22
C ASN A 273 4.54 21.90 7.53
N GLU A 274 5.42 22.15 6.56
CA GLU A 274 5.39 23.39 5.78
C GLU A 274 4.23 23.41 4.78
N ALA A 275 3.95 22.30 4.09
CA ALA A 275 2.81 22.23 3.18
C ALA A 275 1.47 22.44 3.90
N LEU A 276 1.31 21.87 5.09
CA LEU A 276 0.10 22.07 5.90
C LEU A 276 0.02 23.49 6.49
N ARG A 277 1.15 24.08 6.88
CA ARG A 277 1.22 25.45 7.39
C ARG A 277 0.88 26.50 6.34
N GLU A 278 1.20 26.29 5.06
CA GLU A 278 0.81 27.18 3.95
C GLU A 278 -0.71 27.36 3.87
N TYR A 279 -1.49 26.35 4.30
CA TYR A 279 -2.95 26.39 4.36
C TYR A 279 -3.49 26.79 5.75
N SER A 280 -2.63 27.28 6.65
CA SER A 280 -3.02 27.68 8.02
C SER A 280 -3.69 26.57 8.82
N VAL A 281 -3.36 25.31 8.53
CA VAL A 281 -3.87 24.14 9.27
C VAL A 281 -2.92 23.84 10.44
N ALA A 282 -3.49 23.64 11.64
CA ALA A 282 -2.73 23.18 12.79
C ALA A 282 -2.18 21.76 12.54
N VAL A 283 -0.88 21.56 12.81
CA VAL A 283 -0.16 20.30 12.58
C VAL A 283 0.18 19.66 13.92
#